data_e4828ed25e94a39dd4d32f67fc5cb8d7
#
_entry.id   e4828ed25e94a39dd4d32f67fc5cb8d7
#
_cell.length_a   1.000
_cell.length_b   1.000
_cell.length_c   1.000
_cell.angle_alpha   90.00
_cell.angle_beta   90.00
_cell.angle_gamma   90.00
#
_symmetry.space_group_name_H-M   'P 1'
#
loop_
_entity.id
_entity.type
_entity.pdbx_description
1 polymer ?
#
loop_
_entity_poly.entity_id
_entity_poly.type
_entity_poly.pdbx_seq_one_letter_code
_entity_poly.pdbx_strand_id
1 'polypeptide(L)'
;MKQLLQNWVTRQAESRPDARCIVFGNESLSYAELDQQSNQLAHLLRDGGCQKGDRVCILMPKSPEAILSMIGALKAGCMHVPIDSASPAARIARIFESCEPRWILAAGPVVPLLDELLADERFRGRISVGWLDSERPRASNFQPAFYRADLQHARASALPQQCDSGDPAHILFTSGSTGTPKGVVITHSNVIAFVTWALEHFGIDHTDRFSGHTPFHFDLSTFDIFGTFAAGAELHLVPPSIALLPPKLVEFIRNSQLTQWFSVPSVLNYVAKFNALRQGDFPSLRRVLWCGEVLPTPALVYWMKHLPHVRFTNLYGPTEATIASSYYDVSACPQNPQEQVPIGRACAGEELLVLNDDLEPVPAGQTGNLFIGGAGLSPGYWRDPEKTAAAFLADPRNSATPEGSETSKRNERLYRTGDLAWQDESGCVYFIGRTDTQIKSRGYRIELGEIEAALNSCEALEECAVIAIQAENFGGWMICCAYVPRDGANVTQASLRRHLEKLVPGYMLPVRWMQYPTLPKNANGKVDRPRLKDCFFAAERQPTNFQSDSSTSSPSPSSNEQSPEPRVIS
;
A
#
# COMPACT_ATOMS: atom_id res chain seq x y z
N MET A 1 22.80 11.30 -20.71
CA MET A 1 21.44 11.78 -20.35
C MET A 1 21.19 11.40 -18.90
N LYS A 2 20.62 12.33 -18.09
CA LYS A 2 20.19 12.02 -16.72
C LYS A 2 19.11 10.95 -16.79
N GLN A 3 19.21 9.89 -16.00
CA GLN A 3 18.24 8.79 -16.03
C GLN A 3 17.00 9.19 -15.23
N LEU A 4 15.82 9.17 -15.85
CA LEU A 4 14.52 9.39 -15.24
C LEU A 4 13.59 8.24 -15.58
N LEU A 5 12.55 8.02 -14.80
CA LEU A 5 11.63 6.88 -14.94
C LEU A 5 10.95 6.83 -16.32
N GLN A 6 10.46 7.97 -16.82
CA GLN A 6 9.83 8.06 -18.13
C GLN A 6 10.77 7.78 -19.30
N ASN A 7 12.09 7.94 -19.11
CA ASN A 7 13.07 7.68 -20.16
C ASN A 7 13.16 6.19 -20.52
N TRP A 8 12.75 5.30 -19.63
CA TRP A 8 12.69 3.88 -19.95
C TRP A 8 11.66 3.61 -21.05
N VAL A 9 10.47 4.24 -20.98
CA VAL A 9 9.45 4.11 -22.03
C VAL A 9 9.98 4.65 -23.36
N THR A 10 10.54 5.86 -23.38
CA THR A 10 11.10 6.48 -24.59
C THR A 10 12.19 5.61 -25.23
N ARG A 11 13.12 5.08 -24.41
CA ARG A 11 14.19 4.20 -24.90
C ARG A 11 13.64 2.92 -25.53
N GLN A 12 12.61 2.31 -24.93
CA GLN A 12 11.99 1.12 -25.50
C GLN A 12 11.20 1.46 -26.77
N ALA A 13 10.53 2.62 -26.84
CA ALA A 13 9.85 3.08 -28.04
C ALA A 13 10.82 3.30 -29.21
N GLU A 14 12.03 3.77 -28.95
CA GLU A 14 13.10 3.95 -29.95
C GLU A 14 13.66 2.60 -30.44
N SER A 15 13.88 1.64 -29.53
CA SER A 15 14.55 0.37 -29.84
C SER A 15 13.60 -0.76 -30.24
N ARG A 16 12.37 -0.76 -29.72
CA ARG A 16 11.38 -1.83 -29.86
C ARG A 16 9.95 -1.26 -29.94
N PRO A 17 9.66 -0.39 -30.94
CA PRO A 17 8.43 0.40 -31.01
C PRO A 17 7.15 -0.45 -30.95
N ASP A 18 7.12 -1.57 -31.66
CA ASP A 18 5.95 -2.43 -31.80
C ASP A 18 5.80 -3.47 -30.66
N ALA A 19 6.79 -3.53 -29.74
CA ALA A 19 6.70 -4.44 -28.59
C ALA A 19 5.58 -3.99 -27.65
N ARG A 20 4.75 -4.95 -27.23
CA ARG A 20 3.69 -4.68 -26.26
C ARG A 20 4.30 -4.31 -24.90
N CYS A 21 3.78 -3.25 -24.29
CA CYS A 21 4.22 -2.82 -22.97
C CYS A 21 3.13 -3.00 -21.89
N ILE A 22 1.86 -2.85 -22.25
CA ILE A 22 0.71 -3.01 -21.34
C ILE A 22 -0.33 -3.90 -22.01
N VAL A 23 -0.86 -4.86 -21.23
CA VAL A 23 -1.94 -5.76 -21.66
C VAL A 23 -3.05 -5.69 -20.62
N PHE A 24 -4.29 -5.40 -21.03
CA PHE A 24 -5.46 -5.35 -20.18
C PHE A 24 -6.69 -5.94 -20.87
N GLY A 25 -7.10 -7.12 -20.47
CA GLY A 25 -8.13 -7.88 -21.15
C GLY A 25 -7.72 -8.21 -22.59
N ASN A 26 -8.49 -7.72 -23.55
CA ASN A 26 -8.22 -7.88 -25.00
C ASN A 26 -7.45 -6.68 -25.61
N GLU A 27 -7.20 -5.65 -24.80
CA GLU A 27 -6.50 -4.44 -25.25
C GLU A 27 -5.02 -4.53 -24.91
N SER A 28 -4.19 -3.94 -25.76
CA SER A 28 -2.77 -3.79 -25.51
C SER A 28 -2.25 -2.48 -26.08
N LEU A 29 -1.24 -1.93 -25.43
CA LEU A 29 -0.45 -0.80 -25.92
C LEU A 29 0.97 -1.25 -26.23
N SER A 30 1.51 -0.76 -27.33
CA SER A 30 2.94 -0.86 -27.65
C SER A 30 3.74 0.23 -26.94
N TYR A 31 5.06 0.07 -26.90
CA TYR A 31 5.96 1.11 -26.37
C TYR A 31 5.86 2.41 -27.17
N ALA A 32 5.75 2.34 -28.51
CA ALA A 32 5.58 3.53 -29.35
C ALA A 32 4.28 4.27 -29.06
N GLU A 33 3.16 3.54 -28.92
CA GLU A 33 1.87 4.15 -28.59
C GLU A 33 1.87 4.79 -27.21
N LEU A 34 2.44 4.13 -26.20
CA LEU A 34 2.57 4.69 -24.84
C LEU A 34 3.46 5.94 -24.83
N ASP A 35 4.59 5.91 -25.55
CA ASP A 35 5.50 7.07 -25.63
C ASP A 35 4.83 8.25 -26.33
N GLN A 36 4.19 8.02 -27.48
CA GLN A 36 3.47 9.04 -28.22
C GLN A 36 2.34 9.65 -27.41
N GLN A 37 1.43 8.84 -26.87
CA GLN A 37 0.27 9.33 -26.12
C GLN A 37 0.69 10.05 -24.83
N SER A 38 1.74 9.58 -24.15
CA SER A 38 2.24 10.25 -22.95
C SER A 38 2.96 11.57 -23.27
N ASN A 39 3.60 11.72 -24.43
CA ASN A 39 4.10 13.01 -24.92
C ASN A 39 2.93 13.97 -25.18
N GLN A 40 1.88 13.51 -25.84
CA GLN A 40 0.67 14.31 -26.12
C GLN A 40 0.01 14.79 -24.82
N LEU A 41 -0.15 13.89 -23.84
CA LEU A 41 -0.70 14.26 -22.54
C LEU A 41 0.20 15.26 -21.80
N ALA A 42 1.52 15.10 -21.86
CA ALA A 42 2.45 16.00 -21.25
C ALA A 42 2.36 17.42 -21.85
N HIS A 43 2.14 17.54 -23.16
CA HIS A 43 1.89 18.83 -23.80
C HIS A 43 0.57 19.46 -23.32
N LEU A 44 -0.52 18.69 -23.25
CA LEU A 44 -1.80 19.21 -22.73
C LEU A 44 -1.69 19.72 -21.29
N LEU A 45 -0.97 18.99 -20.43
CA LEU A 45 -0.71 19.42 -19.05
C LEU A 45 0.10 20.72 -19.01
N ARG A 46 1.16 20.84 -19.83
CA ARG A 46 2.00 22.04 -19.90
C ARG A 46 1.25 23.24 -20.49
N ASP A 47 0.55 23.05 -21.58
CA ASP A 47 -0.28 24.09 -22.23
C ASP A 47 -1.42 24.54 -21.27
N GLY A 48 -1.91 23.64 -20.43
CA GLY A 48 -2.85 23.92 -19.32
C GLY A 48 -2.21 24.47 -18.05
N GLY A 49 -0.92 24.87 -18.09
CA GLY A 49 -0.24 25.62 -17.04
C GLY A 49 0.47 24.79 -15.98
N CYS A 50 0.65 23.48 -16.15
CA CYS A 50 1.51 22.67 -15.27
C CYS A 50 2.96 23.15 -15.31
N GLN A 51 3.57 23.23 -14.15
CA GLN A 51 4.99 23.55 -13.97
C GLN A 51 5.74 22.36 -13.36
N LYS A 52 7.08 22.41 -13.43
CA LYS A 52 7.92 21.43 -12.73
C LYS A 52 7.55 21.35 -11.25
N GLY A 53 7.34 20.15 -10.76
CA GLY A 53 7.01 19.88 -9.37
C GLY A 53 5.54 20.03 -8.99
N ASP A 54 4.65 20.36 -9.94
CA ASP A 54 3.22 20.32 -9.70
C ASP A 54 2.72 18.88 -9.48
N ARG A 55 1.64 18.75 -8.73
CA ARG A 55 1.01 17.46 -8.41
C ARG A 55 -0.15 17.22 -9.35
N VAL A 56 -0.11 16.05 -9.98
CA VAL A 56 -1.18 15.54 -10.86
C VAL A 56 -1.80 14.33 -10.18
N CYS A 57 -2.99 14.49 -9.62
CA CYS A 57 -3.74 13.38 -9.04
C CYS A 57 -4.32 12.48 -10.13
N ILE A 58 -4.21 11.17 -9.94
CA ILE A 58 -4.77 10.16 -10.85
C ILE A 58 -5.94 9.50 -10.13
N LEU A 59 -7.16 9.84 -10.54
CA LEU A 59 -8.41 9.36 -9.94
C LEU A 59 -9.17 8.51 -10.95
N MET A 60 -8.78 7.28 -11.07
CA MET A 60 -9.42 6.30 -11.97
C MET A 60 -9.11 4.87 -11.52
N PRO A 61 -9.93 3.88 -11.89
CA PRO A 61 -9.60 2.47 -11.70
C PRO A 61 -8.28 2.08 -12.40
N LYS A 62 -7.72 0.95 -12.01
CA LYS A 62 -6.55 0.37 -12.66
C LYS A 62 -6.85 0.15 -14.15
N SER A 63 -6.07 0.80 -15.01
CA SER A 63 -6.24 0.78 -16.46
C SER A 63 -4.96 1.22 -17.17
N PRO A 64 -4.83 1.01 -18.50
CA PRO A 64 -3.76 1.58 -19.31
C PRO A 64 -3.70 3.12 -19.23
N GLU A 65 -4.87 3.78 -19.14
CA GLU A 65 -4.98 5.25 -19.00
C GLU A 65 -4.35 5.77 -17.72
N ALA A 66 -4.45 5.01 -16.63
CA ALA A 66 -3.80 5.39 -15.38
C ALA A 66 -2.28 5.38 -15.50
N ILE A 67 -1.70 4.39 -16.17
CA ILE A 67 -0.26 4.32 -16.45
C ILE A 67 0.16 5.41 -17.44
N LEU A 68 -0.61 5.61 -18.49
CA LEU A 68 -0.44 6.74 -19.43
C LEU A 68 -0.39 8.07 -18.67
N SER A 69 -1.29 8.26 -17.69
CA SER A 69 -1.34 9.44 -16.84
C SER A 69 -0.08 9.62 -16.00
N MET A 70 0.44 8.53 -15.41
CA MET A 70 1.70 8.55 -14.64
C MET A 70 2.87 9.00 -15.53
N ILE A 71 3.03 8.37 -16.69
CA ILE A 71 4.13 8.67 -17.60
C ILE A 71 3.99 10.08 -18.18
N GLY A 72 2.78 10.50 -18.57
CA GLY A 72 2.51 11.86 -19.07
C GLY A 72 2.81 12.94 -18.01
N ALA A 73 2.44 12.73 -16.75
CA ALA A 73 2.78 13.63 -15.66
C ALA A 73 4.30 13.75 -15.45
N LEU A 74 5.03 12.60 -15.45
CA LEU A 74 6.50 12.60 -15.35
C LEU A 74 7.17 13.30 -16.53
N LYS A 75 6.67 13.11 -17.77
CA LYS A 75 7.18 13.82 -18.95
C LYS A 75 6.90 15.32 -18.90
N ALA A 76 5.80 15.72 -18.28
CA ALA A 76 5.51 17.11 -17.98
C ALA A 76 6.37 17.70 -16.84
N GLY A 77 7.22 16.91 -16.19
CA GLY A 77 8.03 17.32 -15.03
C GLY A 77 7.22 17.46 -13.74
N CYS A 78 6.06 16.82 -13.69
CA CYS A 78 5.15 16.83 -12.54
C CYS A 78 5.27 15.54 -11.72
N MET A 79 4.87 15.62 -10.45
CA MET A 79 4.69 14.44 -9.61
C MET A 79 3.30 13.84 -9.84
N HIS A 80 3.21 12.53 -10.01
CA HIS A 80 1.91 11.88 -10.01
C HIS A 80 1.51 11.43 -8.59
N VAL A 81 0.21 11.49 -8.31
CA VAL A 81 -0.37 11.10 -7.02
C VAL A 81 -1.53 10.15 -7.29
N PRO A 82 -1.30 8.83 -7.24
CA PRO A 82 -2.37 7.85 -7.44
C PRO A 82 -3.35 7.89 -6.26
N ILE A 83 -4.64 7.99 -6.57
CA ILE A 83 -5.71 8.07 -5.57
C ILE A 83 -6.55 6.78 -5.64
N ASP A 84 -6.83 6.20 -4.47
CA ASP A 84 -7.81 5.12 -4.36
C ASP A 84 -9.22 5.66 -4.62
N SER A 85 -9.79 5.35 -5.79
CA SER A 85 -11.12 5.78 -6.18
C SER A 85 -12.26 5.14 -5.37
N ALA A 86 -11.96 4.13 -4.55
CA ALA A 86 -12.91 3.53 -3.60
C ALA A 86 -12.89 4.23 -2.23
N SER A 87 -11.98 5.17 -2.01
CA SER A 87 -11.93 5.96 -0.78
C SER A 87 -13.07 6.98 -0.71
N PRO A 88 -13.61 7.26 0.50
CA PRO A 88 -14.61 8.31 0.69
C PRO A 88 -14.10 9.70 0.28
N ALA A 89 -14.99 10.56 -0.22
CA ALA A 89 -14.66 11.93 -0.63
C ALA A 89 -13.95 12.73 0.48
N ALA A 90 -14.37 12.58 1.73
CA ALA A 90 -13.75 13.26 2.87
C ALA A 90 -12.26 12.86 3.05
N ARG A 91 -11.89 11.60 2.78
CA ARG A 91 -10.48 11.18 2.81
C ARG A 91 -9.70 11.77 1.64
N ILE A 92 -10.26 11.73 0.44
CA ILE A 92 -9.62 12.29 -0.76
C ILE A 92 -9.45 13.81 -0.61
N ALA A 93 -10.42 14.50 -0.02
CA ALA A 93 -10.34 15.93 0.27
C ALA A 93 -9.11 16.25 1.17
N ARG A 94 -8.86 15.45 2.21
CA ARG A 94 -7.65 15.61 3.06
C ARG A 94 -6.34 15.41 2.26
N ILE A 95 -6.35 14.45 1.31
CA ILE A 95 -5.20 14.24 0.41
C ILE A 95 -5.02 15.47 -0.49
N PHE A 96 -6.10 16.02 -1.06
CA PHE A 96 -6.05 17.22 -1.90
C PHE A 96 -5.58 18.46 -1.12
N GLU A 97 -6.04 18.63 0.12
CA GLU A 97 -5.54 19.70 1.00
C GLU A 97 -4.04 19.58 1.25
N SER A 98 -3.55 18.36 1.43
CA SER A 98 -2.12 18.12 1.66
C SER A 98 -1.27 18.34 0.40
N CYS A 99 -1.66 17.72 -0.73
CA CYS A 99 -0.83 17.76 -1.94
C CYS A 99 -1.13 18.94 -2.86
N GLU A 100 -2.27 19.65 -2.66
CA GLU A 100 -2.67 20.79 -3.50
C GLU A 100 -2.51 20.49 -5.00
N PRO A 101 -3.30 19.56 -5.56
CA PRO A 101 -3.11 19.15 -6.93
C PRO A 101 -3.44 20.28 -7.91
N ARG A 102 -2.62 20.43 -8.92
CA ARG A 102 -2.91 21.34 -10.03
C ARG A 102 -3.92 20.72 -10.99
N TRP A 103 -3.83 19.39 -11.18
CA TRP A 103 -4.66 18.62 -12.08
C TRP A 103 -5.17 17.34 -11.45
N ILE A 104 -6.36 16.94 -11.88
CA ILE A 104 -6.88 15.59 -11.71
C ILE A 104 -7.03 14.97 -13.10
N LEU A 105 -6.37 13.82 -13.33
CA LEU A 105 -6.62 12.98 -14.49
C LEU A 105 -7.59 11.88 -14.07
N ALA A 106 -8.73 11.81 -14.71
CA ALA A 106 -9.83 10.95 -14.30
C ALA A 106 -10.41 10.13 -15.45
N ALA A 107 -10.91 8.95 -15.14
CA ALA A 107 -11.64 8.06 -16.04
C ALA A 107 -12.52 7.08 -15.25
N GLY A 108 -13.51 6.48 -15.91
CA GLY A 108 -14.37 5.46 -15.31
C GLY A 108 -15.45 6.03 -14.39
N PRO A 109 -15.98 5.23 -13.45
CA PRO A 109 -17.17 5.58 -12.67
C PRO A 109 -16.89 6.52 -11.49
N VAL A 110 -16.08 7.57 -11.70
CA VAL A 110 -15.66 8.53 -10.64
C VAL A 110 -16.38 9.87 -10.72
N VAL A 111 -17.34 10.05 -11.63
CA VAL A 111 -18.08 11.31 -11.82
C VAL A 111 -18.76 11.78 -10.53
N PRO A 112 -19.55 10.95 -9.80
CA PRO A 112 -20.19 11.40 -8.56
C PRO A 112 -19.19 11.85 -7.50
N LEU A 113 -18.07 11.15 -7.40
CA LEU A 113 -16.99 11.46 -6.46
C LEU A 113 -16.30 12.79 -6.80
N LEU A 114 -16.05 13.03 -8.10
CA LEU A 114 -15.49 14.30 -8.57
C LEU A 114 -16.46 15.46 -8.35
N ASP A 115 -17.75 15.27 -8.62
CA ASP A 115 -18.77 16.28 -8.38
C ASP A 115 -18.81 16.69 -6.90
N GLU A 116 -18.77 15.71 -5.98
CA GLU A 116 -18.71 15.97 -4.55
C GLU A 116 -17.44 16.74 -4.15
N LEU A 117 -16.29 16.30 -4.61
CA LEU A 117 -14.99 16.92 -4.31
C LEU A 117 -14.89 18.36 -4.86
N LEU A 118 -15.30 18.57 -6.11
CA LEU A 118 -15.19 19.87 -6.78
C LEU A 118 -16.32 20.85 -6.41
N ALA A 119 -17.39 20.37 -5.74
CA ALA A 119 -18.39 21.23 -5.12
C ALA A 119 -17.84 21.97 -3.91
N ASP A 120 -16.81 21.43 -3.26
CA ASP A 120 -16.16 22.06 -2.11
C ASP A 120 -15.44 23.35 -2.52
N GLU A 121 -15.71 24.45 -1.81
CA GLU A 121 -15.14 25.77 -2.09
C GLU A 121 -13.62 25.81 -2.02
N ARG A 122 -13.00 24.91 -1.27
CA ARG A 122 -11.53 24.78 -1.18
C ARG A 122 -10.89 24.39 -2.51
N PHE A 123 -11.61 23.65 -3.35
CA PHE A 123 -11.09 23.06 -4.60
C PHE A 123 -11.72 23.66 -5.85
N ARG A 124 -12.93 24.24 -5.72
CA ARG A 124 -13.71 24.80 -6.84
C ARG A 124 -12.90 25.83 -7.62
N GLY A 125 -12.75 25.61 -8.95
CA GLY A 125 -12.02 26.50 -9.86
C GLY A 125 -10.51 26.56 -9.67
N ARG A 126 -9.96 25.78 -8.72
CA ARG A 126 -8.51 25.72 -8.47
C ARG A 126 -7.83 24.53 -9.10
N ILE A 127 -8.59 23.46 -9.34
CA ILE A 127 -8.09 22.19 -9.88
C ILE A 127 -8.68 22.01 -11.28
N SER A 128 -7.83 21.77 -12.26
CA SER A 128 -8.25 21.40 -13.62
C SER A 128 -8.47 19.90 -13.74
N VAL A 129 -9.43 19.48 -14.56
CA VAL A 129 -9.73 18.06 -14.79
C VAL A 129 -9.42 17.70 -16.23
N GLY A 130 -8.62 16.65 -16.46
CA GLY A 130 -8.48 15.96 -17.72
C GLY A 130 -9.28 14.66 -17.69
N TRP A 131 -10.19 14.48 -18.64
CA TRP A 131 -11.03 13.29 -18.71
C TRP A 131 -10.49 12.31 -19.75
N LEU A 132 -10.02 11.15 -19.31
CA LEU A 132 -9.31 10.17 -20.14
C LEU A 132 -10.13 8.92 -20.49
N ASP A 133 -11.43 8.91 -20.17
CA ASP A 133 -12.32 7.86 -20.65
C ASP A 133 -12.70 8.08 -22.12
N SER A 134 -13.02 6.99 -22.83
CA SER A 134 -13.53 7.02 -24.20
C SER A 134 -14.89 7.72 -24.31
N GLU A 135 -15.74 7.56 -23.27
CA GLU A 135 -17.02 8.23 -23.15
C GLU A 135 -16.88 9.54 -22.36
N ARG A 136 -17.63 10.56 -22.78
CA ARG A 136 -17.73 11.80 -22.01
C ARG A 136 -18.47 11.57 -20.69
N PRO A 137 -18.10 12.31 -19.61
CA PRO A 137 -18.82 12.19 -18.35
C PRO A 137 -20.27 12.62 -18.51
N ARG A 138 -21.19 11.74 -18.09
CA ARG A 138 -22.62 12.02 -18.17
C ARG A 138 -23.08 12.76 -16.91
N ALA A 139 -23.86 13.83 -17.08
CA ALA A 139 -24.47 14.61 -15.99
C ALA A 139 -23.46 15.12 -14.94
N SER A 140 -22.24 15.48 -15.35
CA SER A 140 -21.23 16.05 -14.45
C SER A 140 -21.49 17.53 -14.17
N ASN A 141 -21.19 17.96 -12.94
CA ASN A 141 -21.24 19.38 -12.54
C ASN A 141 -19.89 20.09 -12.78
N PHE A 142 -18.86 19.37 -13.22
CA PHE A 142 -17.58 19.93 -13.63
C PHE A 142 -17.42 19.86 -15.14
N GLN A 143 -16.58 20.74 -15.68
CA GLN A 143 -16.22 20.73 -17.08
C GLN A 143 -14.75 20.35 -17.23
N PRO A 144 -14.43 19.23 -17.90
CA PRO A 144 -13.05 18.88 -18.22
C PRO A 144 -12.38 19.95 -19.09
N ALA A 145 -11.12 20.25 -18.77
CA ALA A 145 -10.30 21.15 -19.58
C ALA A 145 -9.88 20.50 -20.90
N PHE A 146 -9.79 19.17 -20.93
CA PHE A 146 -9.57 18.36 -22.13
C PHE A 146 -10.17 16.96 -21.95
N TYR A 147 -10.39 16.28 -23.08
CA TYR A 147 -10.89 14.90 -23.17
C TYR A 147 -9.82 13.99 -23.79
N ARG A 148 -10.00 12.67 -23.67
CA ARG A 148 -9.12 11.69 -24.32
C ARG A 148 -8.93 11.93 -25.81
N ALA A 149 -10.00 12.33 -26.52
CA ALA A 149 -9.94 12.62 -27.96
C ALA A 149 -8.98 13.77 -28.30
N ASP A 150 -8.75 14.70 -27.40
CA ASP A 150 -7.88 15.86 -27.63
C ASP A 150 -6.40 15.47 -27.67
N LEU A 151 -6.03 14.28 -27.10
CA LEU A 151 -4.65 13.78 -27.19
C LEU A 151 -4.20 13.67 -28.65
N GLN A 152 -5.09 13.19 -29.55
CA GLN A 152 -4.75 13.00 -30.98
C GLN A 152 -4.37 14.30 -31.69
N HIS A 153 -4.81 15.43 -31.17
CA HIS A 153 -4.54 16.77 -31.72
C HIS A 153 -3.37 17.46 -31.04
N ALA A 154 -2.88 16.91 -29.92
CA ALA A 154 -1.73 17.46 -29.22
C ALA A 154 -0.41 17.02 -29.86
N ARG A 155 0.64 17.82 -29.64
CA ARG A 155 1.98 17.53 -30.15
C ARG A 155 2.52 16.21 -29.56
N ALA A 156 3.05 15.34 -30.40
CA ALA A 156 3.62 14.06 -30.01
C ALA A 156 5.15 14.10 -29.78
N SER A 157 5.80 15.24 -30.05
CA SER A 157 7.24 15.41 -29.82
C SER A 157 7.57 15.40 -28.34
N ALA A 158 8.73 14.87 -27.97
CA ALA A 158 9.20 14.89 -26.60
C ALA A 158 9.36 16.33 -26.08
N LEU A 159 8.99 16.54 -24.81
CA LEU A 159 9.24 17.79 -24.10
C LEU A 159 10.72 17.86 -23.65
N PRO A 160 11.30 19.05 -23.57
CA PRO A 160 12.61 19.22 -22.94
C PRO A 160 12.60 18.73 -21.49
N GLN A 161 13.58 17.90 -21.15
CA GLN A 161 13.73 17.36 -19.80
C GLN A 161 14.11 18.47 -18.81
N GLN A 162 13.32 18.62 -17.75
CA GLN A 162 13.51 19.66 -16.73
C GLN A 162 13.88 19.11 -15.35
N CYS A 163 13.73 17.79 -15.15
CA CYS A 163 13.97 17.13 -13.88
C CYS A 163 15.33 16.46 -13.80
N ASP A 164 15.80 16.29 -12.58
CA ASP A 164 16.96 15.49 -12.21
C ASP A 164 16.53 14.21 -11.48
N SER A 165 17.41 13.23 -11.35
CA SER A 165 17.10 11.97 -10.67
C SER A 165 16.76 12.15 -9.19
N GLY A 166 17.25 13.18 -8.54
CA GLY A 166 16.91 13.53 -7.16
C GLY A 166 15.56 14.26 -7.00
N ASP A 167 14.93 14.69 -8.10
CA ASP A 167 13.62 15.32 -8.02
C ASP A 167 12.53 14.28 -7.65
N PRO A 168 11.46 14.72 -6.94
CA PRO A 168 10.30 13.87 -6.66
C PRO A 168 9.60 13.40 -7.94
N ALA A 169 9.33 12.09 -8.02
CA ALA A 169 8.59 11.46 -9.11
C ALA A 169 7.11 11.27 -8.77
N HIS A 170 6.83 10.86 -7.53
CA HIS A 170 5.45 10.63 -7.08
C HIS A 170 5.32 10.78 -5.56
N ILE A 171 4.06 10.89 -5.13
CA ILE A 171 3.69 10.88 -3.71
C ILE A 171 2.69 9.74 -3.50
N LEU A 172 2.98 8.85 -2.55
CA LEU A 172 2.07 7.80 -2.11
C LEU A 172 1.50 8.13 -0.74
N PHE A 173 0.17 8.23 -0.65
CA PHE A 173 -0.49 8.52 0.61
C PHE A 173 -0.78 7.24 1.40
N THR A 174 -0.21 7.17 2.61
CA THR A 174 -0.41 6.09 3.58
C THR A 174 -1.30 6.55 4.74
N SER A 175 -1.83 5.60 5.52
CA SER A 175 -2.55 5.93 6.75
C SER A 175 -1.66 6.66 7.74
N GLY A 176 -2.26 7.57 8.52
CA GLY A 176 -1.58 8.34 9.54
C GLY A 176 -2.20 8.16 10.93
N SER A 177 -1.40 7.99 11.97
CA SER A 177 -1.85 7.76 13.35
C SER A 177 -2.74 8.89 13.91
N THR A 178 -2.67 10.08 13.33
CA THR A 178 -3.48 11.25 13.71
C THR A 178 -4.77 11.41 12.91
N GLY A 179 -5.14 10.43 12.09
CA GLY A 179 -6.33 10.48 11.22
C GLY A 179 -6.13 11.23 9.90
N THR A 180 -4.95 11.84 9.67
CA THR A 180 -4.62 12.51 8.41
C THR A 180 -3.63 11.66 7.61
N PRO A 181 -3.95 11.34 6.33
CA PRO A 181 -3.04 10.59 5.48
C PRO A 181 -1.68 11.28 5.34
N LYS A 182 -0.59 10.48 5.35
CA LYS A 182 0.78 10.94 5.16
C LYS A 182 1.21 10.74 3.72
N GLY A 183 1.68 11.77 3.02
CA GLY A 183 2.22 11.66 1.67
C GLY A 183 3.71 11.34 1.71
N VAL A 184 4.10 10.12 1.36
CA VAL A 184 5.51 9.71 1.24
C VAL A 184 6.03 10.18 -0.11
N VAL A 185 7.08 11.01 -0.10
CA VAL A 185 7.71 11.51 -1.32
C VAL A 185 8.69 10.48 -1.85
N ILE A 186 8.57 10.11 -3.11
CA ILE A 186 9.49 9.17 -3.77
C ILE A 186 10.15 9.89 -4.95
N THR A 187 11.48 9.82 -5.00
CA THR A 187 12.27 10.42 -6.08
C THR A 187 12.49 9.43 -7.23
N HIS A 188 12.88 9.96 -8.40
CA HIS A 188 13.31 9.11 -9.51
C HIS A 188 14.47 8.19 -9.10
N SER A 189 15.46 8.72 -8.37
CA SER A 189 16.63 7.93 -7.94
C SER A 189 16.29 6.80 -6.99
N ASN A 190 15.31 6.98 -6.09
CA ASN A 190 14.87 5.92 -5.20
C ASN A 190 14.34 4.71 -6.00
N VAL A 191 13.44 4.96 -6.94
CA VAL A 191 12.87 3.90 -7.78
C VAL A 191 13.93 3.27 -8.68
N ILE A 192 14.81 4.08 -9.28
CA ILE A 192 15.89 3.60 -10.15
C ILE A 192 16.82 2.65 -9.39
N ALA A 193 17.18 2.99 -8.15
CA ALA A 193 18.05 2.15 -7.32
C ALA A 193 17.42 0.76 -7.11
N PHE A 194 16.17 0.69 -6.65
CA PHE A 194 15.49 -0.57 -6.44
C PHE A 194 15.30 -1.37 -7.74
N VAL A 195 14.80 -0.73 -8.80
CA VAL A 195 14.53 -1.41 -10.09
C VAL A 195 15.83 -1.96 -10.69
N THR A 196 16.93 -1.20 -10.65
CA THR A 196 18.22 -1.65 -11.20
C THR A 196 18.70 -2.89 -10.47
N TRP A 197 18.67 -2.87 -9.13
CA TRP A 197 19.00 -4.05 -8.33
C TRP A 197 18.08 -5.23 -8.65
N ALA A 198 16.77 -5.02 -8.73
CA ALA A 198 15.81 -6.11 -8.94
C ALA A 198 15.96 -6.76 -10.32
N LEU A 199 16.21 -5.97 -11.37
CA LEU A 199 16.46 -6.51 -12.71
C LEU A 199 17.71 -7.40 -12.74
N GLU A 200 18.78 -6.97 -12.11
CA GLU A 200 20.04 -7.73 -12.02
C GLU A 200 19.87 -8.99 -11.16
N HIS A 201 19.34 -8.84 -9.93
CA HIS A 201 19.20 -9.93 -8.97
C HIS A 201 18.26 -11.03 -9.46
N PHE A 202 17.16 -10.67 -10.09
CA PHE A 202 16.19 -11.62 -10.61
C PHE A 202 16.46 -12.09 -12.05
N GLY A 203 17.42 -11.49 -12.74
CA GLY A 203 17.70 -11.77 -14.15
C GLY A 203 16.50 -11.46 -15.05
N ILE A 204 15.91 -10.29 -14.86
CA ILE A 204 14.72 -9.85 -15.59
C ILE A 204 15.13 -9.20 -16.91
N ASP A 205 14.44 -9.57 -17.98
CA ASP A 205 14.68 -9.05 -19.32
C ASP A 205 13.36 -8.79 -20.10
N HIS A 206 13.51 -8.43 -21.34
CA HIS A 206 12.41 -8.09 -22.24
C HIS A 206 11.46 -9.24 -22.59
N THR A 207 11.81 -10.47 -22.26
CA THR A 207 10.94 -11.64 -22.48
C THR A 207 10.00 -11.89 -21.32
N ASP A 208 10.16 -11.12 -20.23
CA ASP A 208 9.35 -11.27 -19.04
C ASP A 208 7.93 -10.68 -19.21
N ARG A 209 7.00 -11.28 -18.49
CA ARG A 209 5.60 -10.84 -18.38
C ARG A 209 5.26 -10.66 -16.92
N PHE A 210 5.10 -9.39 -16.53
CA PHE A 210 4.84 -9.01 -15.14
C PHE A 210 3.37 -9.06 -14.80
N SER A 211 3.04 -9.44 -13.57
CA SER A 211 1.71 -9.23 -13.02
C SER A 211 1.53 -7.78 -12.59
N GLY A 212 0.55 -7.08 -13.13
CA GLY A 212 0.09 -5.79 -12.60
C GLY A 212 -1.03 -6.02 -11.56
N HIS A 213 -0.74 -6.78 -10.50
CA HIS A 213 -1.75 -7.16 -9.52
C HIS A 213 -2.04 -6.04 -8.51
N THR A 214 -1.01 -5.41 -7.97
CA THR A 214 -1.14 -4.43 -6.89
C THR A 214 -1.89 -3.17 -7.33
N PRO A 215 -2.78 -2.59 -6.49
CA PRO A 215 -3.39 -1.29 -6.77
C PRO A 215 -2.33 -0.18 -6.92
N PHE A 216 -2.57 0.80 -7.80
CA PHE A 216 -1.56 1.79 -8.15
C PHE A 216 -1.21 2.80 -7.05
N HIS A 217 -2.02 2.91 -6.02
CA HIS A 217 -1.73 3.70 -4.82
C HIS A 217 -0.87 2.95 -3.77
N PHE A 218 -0.38 1.73 -4.09
CA PHE A 218 0.60 0.98 -3.31
C PHE A 218 1.95 0.93 -4.02
N ASP A 219 3.03 0.98 -3.25
CA ASP A 219 4.41 1.02 -3.73
C ASP A 219 4.85 -0.22 -4.52
N LEU A 220 4.30 -1.40 -4.23
CA LEU A 220 4.59 -2.62 -4.99
C LEU A 220 4.29 -2.42 -6.48
N SER A 221 3.24 -1.67 -6.83
CA SER A 221 2.90 -1.37 -8.22
C SER A 221 3.98 -0.56 -8.94
N THR A 222 4.78 0.19 -8.19
CA THR A 222 5.91 0.95 -8.74
C THR A 222 6.93 0.00 -9.37
N PHE A 223 7.21 -1.15 -8.73
CA PHE A 223 8.06 -2.17 -9.34
C PHE A 223 7.39 -2.83 -10.55
N ASP A 224 6.11 -3.21 -10.44
CA ASP A 224 5.40 -3.83 -11.55
C ASP A 224 5.47 -2.93 -12.80
N ILE A 225 5.25 -1.62 -12.66
CA ILE A 225 5.23 -0.66 -13.76
C ILE A 225 6.65 -0.34 -14.26
N PHE A 226 7.50 0.18 -13.39
CA PHE A 226 8.80 0.69 -13.81
C PHE A 226 9.82 -0.41 -14.04
N GLY A 227 9.72 -1.55 -13.36
CA GLY A 227 10.50 -2.75 -13.67
C GLY A 227 10.20 -3.29 -15.07
N THR A 228 8.91 -3.33 -15.44
CA THR A 228 8.50 -3.69 -16.81
C THR A 228 9.14 -2.77 -17.85
N PHE A 229 9.03 -1.45 -17.67
CA PHE A 229 9.54 -0.49 -18.65
C PHE A 229 11.07 -0.47 -18.72
N ALA A 230 11.74 -0.64 -17.59
CA ALA A 230 13.21 -0.73 -17.56
C ALA A 230 13.73 -1.95 -18.30
N ALA A 231 13.06 -3.09 -18.15
CA ALA A 231 13.39 -4.35 -18.83
C ALA A 231 12.97 -4.38 -20.31
N GLY A 232 12.01 -3.55 -20.73
CA GLY A 232 11.36 -3.67 -22.04
C GLY A 232 10.40 -4.86 -22.13
N ALA A 233 9.83 -5.27 -21.00
CA ALA A 233 8.94 -6.41 -20.80
C ALA A 233 7.46 -6.07 -21.07
N GLU A 234 6.54 -6.99 -20.78
CA GLU A 234 5.08 -6.78 -20.85
C GLU A 234 4.48 -6.71 -19.44
N LEU A 235 3.61 -5.73 -19.18
CA LEU A 235 2.81 -5.62 -17.97
C LEU A 235 1.39 -6.09 -18.21
N HIS A 236 0.97 -7.16 -17.57
CA HIS A 236 -0.38 -7.72 -17.65
C HIS A 236 -1.19 -7.24 -16.45
N LEU A 237 -2.10 -6.30 -16.66
CA LEU A 237 -2.93 -5.72 -15.60
C LEU A 237 -4.00 -6.69 -15.14
N VAL A 238 -3.98 -7.06 -13.86
CA VAL A 238 -5.03 -7.88 -13.25
C VAL A 238 -6.27 -7.01 -13.02
N PRO A 239 -7.43 -7.36 -13.60
CA PRO A 239 -8.67 -6.63 -13.36
C PRO A 239 -9.06 -6.64 -11.87
N PRO A 240 -9.48 -5.49 -11.29
CA PRO A 240 -9.88 -5.43 -9.89
C PRO A 240 -10.97 -6.43 -9.51
N SER A 241 -11.86 -6.76 -10.43
CA SER A 241 -12.97 -7.71 -10.23
C SER A 241 -12.55 -9.15 -9.95
N ILE A 242 -11.32 -9.54 -10.32
CA ILE A 242 -10.80 -10.89 -10.09
C ILE A 242 -9.66 -10.94 -9.07
N ALA A 243 -9.14 -9.79 -8.65
CA ALA A 243 -7.93 -9.67 -7.83
C ALA A 243 -7.98 -10.44 -6.49
N LEU A 244 -9.18 -10.66 -5.94
CA LEU A 244 -9.41 -11.41 -4.70
C LEU A 244 -10.20 -12.72 -4.93
N LEU A 245 -10.31 -13.20 -6.17
CA LEU A 245 -11.00 -14.44 -6.54
C LEU A 245 -9.98 -15.51 -6.94
N PRO A 246 -9.51 -16.39 -6.01
CA PRO A 246 -8.40 -17.30 -6.26
C PRO A 246 -8.52 -18.14 -7.54
N PRO A 247 -9.68 -18.78 -7.86
CA PRO A 247 -9.80 -19.55 -9.10
C PRO A 247 -9.63 -18.70 -10.36
N LYS A 248 -10.20 -17.49 -10.36
CA LYS A 248 -10.10 -16.55 -11.50
C LYS A 248 -8.69 -15.99 -11.63
N LEU A 249 -8.04 -15.74 -10.50
CA LEU A 249 -6.66 -15.27 -10.47
C LEU A 249 -5.69 -16.32 -11.03
N VAL A 250 -5.86 -17.58 -10.64
CA VAL A 250 -5.09 -18.71 -11.16
C VAL A 250 -5.32 -18.88 -12.67
N GLU A 251 -6.56 -18.74 -13.13
CA GLU A 251 -6.89 -18.76 -14.56
C GLU A 251 -6.20 -17.60 -15.31
N PHE A 252 -6.19 -16.40 -14.74
CA PHE A 252 -5.51 -15.24 -15.32
C PHE A 252 -3.99 -15.47 -15.44
N ILE A 253 -3.32 -15.95 -14.39
CA ILE A 253 -1.88 -16.22 -14.40
C ILE A 253 -1.54 -17.21 -15.53
N ARG A 254 -2.34 -18.26 -15.68
CA ARG A 254 -2.16 -19.30 -16.70
C ARG A 254 -2.35 -18.74 -18.11
N ASN A 255 -3.46 -18.01 -18.35
CA ASN A 255 -3.82 -17.50 -19.67
C ASN A 255 -2.85 -16.40 -20.14
N SER A 256 -2.39 -15.54 -19.22
CA SER A 256 -1.42 -14.48 -19.50
C SER A 256 0.02 -15.00 -19.61
N GLN A 257 0.25 -16.29 -19.34
CA GLN A 257 1.60 -16.91 -19.36
C GLN A 257 2.63 -16.07 -18.62
N LEU A 258 2.26 -15.58 -17.42
CA LEU A 258 3.14 -14.73 -16.62
C LEU A 258 4.47 -15.44 -16.32
N THR A 259 5.55 -14.67 -16.30
CA THR A 259 6.88 -15.13 -15.88
C THR A 259 7.22 -14.68 -14.47
N GLN A 260 6.56 -13.61 -14.00
CA GLN A 260 6.72 -13.08 -12.66
C GLN A 260 5.35 -12.76 -12.05
N TRP A 261 5.16 -13.21 -10.81
CA TRP A 261 4.05 -12.84 -9.95
C TRP A 261 4.58 -12.04 -8.77
N PHE A 262 3.98 -10.87 -8.50
CA PHE A 262 4.27 -10.07 -7.33
C PHE A 262 2.98 -9.63 -6.64
N SER A 263 2.82 -9.98 -5.38
CA SER A 263 1.64 -9.60 -4.60
C SER A 263 1.93 -9.58 -3.10
N VAL A 264 0.94 -9.15 -2.33
CA VAL A 264 0.96 -9.29 -0.88
C VAL A 264 0.73 -10.74 -0.45
N PRO A 265 1.28 -11.19 0.69
CA PRO A 265 1.10 -12.53 1.25
C PRO A 265 -0.33 -13.02 1.35
N SER A 266 -1.27 -12.15 1.68
CA SER A 266 -2.69 -12.50 1.78
C SER A 266 -3.24 -13.14 0.51
N VAL A 267 -2.80 -12.69 -0.67
CA VAL A 267 -3.24 -13.25 -1.97
C VAL A 267 -2.72 -14.67 -2.14
N LEU A 268 -1.44 -14.90 -1.85
CA LEU A 268 -0.83 -16.23 -1.92
C LEU A 268 -1.51 -17.20 -0.94
N ASN A 269 -1.81 -16.71 0.26
CA ASN A 269 -2.50 -17.48 1.30
C ASN A 269 -3.94 -17.84 0.87
N TYR A 270 -4.67 -16.93 0.22
CA TYR A 270 -6.01 -17.25 -0.31
C TYR A 270 -5.94 -18.32 -1.40
N VAL A 271 -5.02 -18.23 -2.33
CA VAL A 271 -4.83 -19.27 -3.36
C VAL A 271 -4.55 -20.63 -2.72
N ALA A 272 -3.71 -20.68 -1.68
CA ALA A 272 -3.40 -21.91 -0.94
C ALA A 272 -4.63 -22.46 -0.19
N LYS A 273 -5.38 -21.60 0.54
CA LYS A 273 -6.57 -22.00 1.29
C LYS A 273 -7.71 -22.53 0.42
N PHE A 274 -7.86 -21.95 -0.78
CA PHE A 274 -8.83 -22.44 -1.76
C PHE A 274 -8.34 -23.65 -2.55
N ASN A 275 -7.12 -24.14 -2.27
CA ASN A 275 -6.48 -25.25 -3.00
C ASN A 275 -6.60 -25.08 -4.53
N ALA A 276 -6.31 -23.84 -5.01
CA ALA A 276 -6.64 -23.45 -6.38
C ALA A 276 -5.58 -23.88 -7.42
N LEU A 277 -4.36 -24.29 -6.99
CA LEU A 277 -3.28 -24.71 -7.89
C LEU A 277 -3.40 -26.20 -8.23
N ARG A 278 -2.95 -26.53 -9.44
CA ARG A 278 -2.69 -27.90 -9.88
C ARG A 278 -1.17 -28.15 -9.89
N GLN A 279 -0.78 -29.41 -9.78
CA GLN A 279 0.62 -29.79 -9.90
C GLN A 279 1.18 -29.36 -11.26
N GLY A 280 2.28 -28.60 -11.26
CA GLY A 280 2.94 -28.12 -12.46
C GLY A 280 2.20 -26.98 -13.19
N ASP A 281 1.30 -26.27 -12.51
CA ASP A 281 0.68 -25.05 -13.06
C ASP A 281 1.75 -24.02 -13.45
N PHE A 282 1.41 -23.13 -14.37
CA PHE A 282 2.22 -21.98 -14.77
C PHE A 282 3.64 -22.33 -15.28
N PRO A 283 3.78 -23.12 -16.35
CA PRO A 283 5.10 -23.54 -16.84
C PRO A 283 6.00 -22.37 -17.27
N SER A 284 5.43 -21.19 -17.55
CA SER A 284 6.17 -19.97 -17.88
C SER A 284 6.64 -19.20 -16.63
N LEU A 285 6.04 -19.45 -15.45
CA LEU A 285 6.33 -18.68 -14.24
C LEU A 285 7.71 -19.02 -13.72
N ARG A 286 8.57 -18.03 -13.60
CA ARG A 286 9.95 -18.15 -13.13
C ARG A 286 10.09 -17.72 -11.67
N ARG A 287 9.28 -16.73 -11.24
CA ARG A 287 9.42 -16.05 -9.96
C ARG A 287 8.07 -15.74 -9.31
N VAL A 288 7.99 -15.99 -8.01
CA VAL A 288 6.92 -15.52 -7.13
C VAL A 288 7.55 -14.66 -6.04
N LEU A 289 7.20 -13.38 -6.05
CA LEU A 289 7.66 -12.38 -5.09
C LEU A 289 6.50 -11.98 -4.20
N TRP A 290 6.77 -11.72 -2.94
CA TRP A 290 5.78 -11.13 -2.04
C TRP A 290 6.44 -10.12 -1.10
N CYS A 291 5.65 -9.13 -0.68
CA CYS A 291 6.07 -8.08 0.25
C CYS A 291 4.87 -7.55 1.06
N GLY A 292 5.15 -6.96 2.20
CA GLY A 292 4.20 -6.16 2.94
C GLY A 292 3.53 -6.85 4.13
N GLU A 293 3.53 -8.18 4.21
CA GLU A 293 2.96 -8.96 5.32
C GLU A 293 3.82 -10.20 5.58
N VAL A 294 3.57 -10.89 6.68
CA VAL A 294 4.16 -12.21 6.92
C VAL A 294 3.37 -13.27 6.14
N LEU A 295 4.04 -14.01 5.24
CA LEU A 295 3.43 -15.16 4.58
C LEU A 295 3.43 -16.37 5.53
N PRO A 296 2.26 -16.96 5.85
CA PRO A 296 2.22 -18.20 6.62
C PRO A 296 3.00 -19.31 5.92
N THR A 297 3.92 -19.96 6.65
CA THR A 297 4.78 -21.02 6.11
C THR A 297 4.00 -22.17 5.44
N PRO A 298 2.83 -22.62 5.97
CA PRO A 298 2.03 -23.61 5.26
C PRO A 298 1.57 -23.18 3.87
N ALA A 299 1.29 -21.87 3.67
CA ALA A 299 0.93 -21.36 2.35
C ALA A 299 2.14 -21.35 1.40
N LEU A 300 3.32 -20.97 1.88
CA LEU A 300 4.56 -21.06 1.10
C LEU A 300 4.85 -22.50 0.69
N VAL A 301 4.78 -23.46 1.62
CA VAL A 301 4.96 -24.88 1.36
C VAL A 301 3.98 -25.39 0.30
N TYR A 302 2.72 -24.96 0.36
CA TYR A 302 1.71 -25.29 -0.64
C TYR A 302 2.16 -24.84 -2.05
N TRP A 303 2.57 -23.58 -2.20
CA TRP A 303 3.00 -23.03 -3.47
C TRP A 303 4.26 -23.73 -3.99
N MET A 304 5.29 -23.94 -3.15
CA MET A 304 6.53 -24.59 -3.53
C MET A 304 6.36 -26.05 -3.96
N LYS A 305 5.45 -26.78 -3.31
CA LYS A 305 5.11 -28.17 -3.69
C LYS A 305 4.43 -28.25 -5.05
N HIS A 306 3.53 -27.29 -5.37
CA HIS A 306 2.85 -27.27 -6.66
C HIS A 306 3.71 -26.74 -7.81
N LEU A 307 4.65 -25.85 -7.50
CA LEU A 307 5.49 -25.14 -8.47
C LEU A 307 6.99 -25.29 -8.14
N PRO A 308 7.56 -26.51 -8.20
CA PRO A 308 8.95 -26.75 -7.80
C PRO A 308 9.99 -26.11 -8.73
N HIS A 309 9.57 -25.62 -9.90
CA HIS A 309 10.43 -24.93 -10.87
C HIS A 309 10.52 -23.41 -10.64
N VAL A 310 9.73 -22.88 -9.71
CA VAL A 310 9.61 -21.43 -9.47
C VAL A 310 10.54 -21.00 -8.33
N ARG A 311 11.23 -19.86 -8.52
CA ARG A 311 11.96 -19.18 -7.44
C ARG A 311 11.00 -18.39 -6.58
N PHE A 312 11.12 -18.52 -5.26
CA PHE A 312 10.28 -17.84 -4.27
C PHE A 312 11.11 -16.86 -3.47
N THR A 313 10.70 -15.58 -3.42
CA THR A 313 11.47 -14.55 -2.71
C THR A 313 10.56 -13.71 -1.81
N ASN A 314 10.91 -13.65 -0.53
CA ASN A 314 10.33 -12.70 0.43
C ASN A 314 11.05 -11.36 0.31
N LEU A 315 10.29 -10.29 0.08
CA LEU A 315 10.77 -8.91 0.09
C LEU A 315 10.21 -8.19 1.32
N TYR A 316 10.99 -7.31 1.90
CA TYR A 316 10.57 -6.48 3.01
C TYR A 316 11.02 -5.04 2.82
N GLY A 317 10.12 -4.11 3.07
CA GLY A 317 10.36 -2.68 3.11
C GLY A 317 9.08 -1.91 3.41
N PRO A 318 9.18 -0.73 4.03
CA PRO A 318 8.10 0.26 4.11
C PRO A 318 8.13 1.18 2.87
N THR A 319 7.04 1.87 2.61
CA THR A 319 6.94 2.85 1.52
C THR A 319 7.98 3.96 1.66
N GLU A 320 8.34 4.33 2.88
CA GLU A 320 9.37 5.32 3.22
C GLU A 320 10.79 4.91 2.80
N ALA A 321 10.99 3.64 2.45
CA ALA A 321 12.26 3.11 1.92
C ALA A 321 12.07 2.46 0.54
N THR A 322 11.07 2.89 -0.20
CA THR A 322 10.79 2.63 -1.62
C THR A 322 10.72 1.14 -1.97
N ILE A 323 9.50 0.59 -1.94
CA ILE A 323 9.14 -0.78 -2.35
C ILE A 323 9.67 -1.85 -1.38
N ALA A 324 10.98 -2.12 -1.41
CA ALA A 324 11.59 -3.09 -0.50
C ALA A 324 13.08 -2.78 -0.30
N SER A 325 13.55 -3.00 0.92
CA SER A 325 14.95 -2.77 1.34
C SER A 325 15.70 -4.06 1.61
N SER A 326 14.99 -5.19 1.73
CA SER A 326 15.62 -6.50 1.91
C SER A 326 14.90 -7.61 1.16
N TYR A 327 15.61 -8.72 1.01
CA TYR A 327 15.13 -9.91 0.33
C TYR A 327 15.61 -11.19 1.00
N TYR A 328 14.80 -12.25 0.86
CA TYR A 328 15.18 -13.61 1.21
C TYR A 328 14.72 -14.58 0.14
N ASP A 329 15.68 -15.20 -0.58
CA ASP A 329 15.39 -16.26 -1.52
C ASP A 329 15.21 -17.58 -0.77
N VAL A 330 14.03 -18.18 -0.92
CA VAL A 330 13.72 -19.47 -0.27
C VAL A 330 14.35 -20.60 -1.08
N SER A 331 15.54 -21.03 -0.66
CA SER A 331 16.35 -22.03 -1.38
C SER A 331 15.78 -23.45 -1.28
N ALA A 332 15.06 -23.77 -0.21
CA ALA A 332 14.47 -25.07 0.04
C ALA A 332 13.06 -24.95 0.63
N CYS A 333 12.18 -25.89 0.29
CA CYS A 333 10.83 -25.92 0.85
C CYS A 333 10.92 -26.19 2.37
N PRO A 334 10.33 -25.30 3.23
CA PRO A 334 10.33 -25.47 4.67
C PRO A 334 9.76 -26.83 5.08
N GLN A 335 10.44 -27.52 6.01
CA GLN A 335 9.99 -28.82 6.53
C GLN A 335 9.11 -28.67 7.77
N ASN A 336 9.31 -27.61 8.53
CA ASN A 336 8.50 -27.29 9.70
C ASN A 336 7.48 -26.19 9.36
N PRO A 337 6.16 -26.46 9.53
CA PRO A 337 5.12 -25.44 9.31
C PRO A 337 5.23 -24.20 10.21
N GLN A 338 5.96 -24.30 11.33
CA GLN A 338 6.22 -23.20 12.26
C GLN A 338 7.52 -22.44 11.95
N GLU A 339 8.28 -22.87 10.94
CA GLU A 339 9.51 -22.20 10.54
C GLU A 339 9.22 -20.78 10.09
N GLN A 340 9.94 -19.83 10.67
CA GLN A 340 9.80 -18.44 10.29
C GLN A 340 10.59 -18.14 9.01
N VAL A 341 9.94 -17.56 8.02
CA VAL A 341 10.61 -17.07 6.81
C VAL A 341 11.26 -15.72 7.13
N PRO A 342 12.59 -15.58 7.00
CA PRO A 342 13.29 -14.32 7.27
C PRO A 342 12.84 -13.19 6.33
N ILE A 343 13.07 -11.94 6.76
CA ILE A 343 13.08 -10.80 5.85
C ILE A 343 14.43 -10.66 5.13
N GLY A 344 15.41 -11.40 5.57
CA GLY A 344 16.64 -11.69 4.87
C GLY A 344 17.74 -10.66 5.00
N ARG A 345 18.35 -10.29 3.87
CA ARG A 345 19.49 -9.37 3.78
C ARG A 345 19.13 -8.13 3.00
N ALA A 346 19.89 -7.06 3.22
CA ALA A 346 19.69 -5.81 2.50
C ALA A 346 19.86 -5.99 0.98
N CYS A 347 19.00 -5.34 0.20
CA CYS A 347 19.18 -5.14 -1.23
C CYS A 347 20.46 -4.34 -1.49
N ALA A 348 21.07 -4.48 -2.67
CA ALA A 348 22.26 -3.70 -2.97
C ALA A 348 21.98 -2.18 -2.91
N GLY A 349 22.79 -1.47 -2.16
CA GLY A 349 22.61 -0.04 -1.90
C GLY A 349 21.73 0.30 -0.70
N GLU A 350 21.14 -0.72 -0.05
CA GLU A 350 20.38 -0.60 1.20
C GLU A 350 21.19 -1.11 2.41
N GLU A 351 20.75 -0.74 3.59
CA GLU A 351 21.32 -1.18 4.85
C GLU A 351 20.19 -1.50 5.85
N LEU A 352 20.27 -2.63 6.53
CA LEU A 352 19.40 -3.02 7.62
C LEU A 352 20.18 -2.99 8.93
N LEU A 353 19.66 -2.29 9.92
CA LEU A 353 20.31 -2.16 11.24
C LEU A 353 19.32 -2.54 12.33
N VAL A 354 19.75 -3.48 13.20
CA VAL A 354 19.00 -3.83 14.40
C VAL A 354 19.70 -3.16 15.59
N LEU A 355 19.04 -2.12 16.15
CA LEU A 355 19.64 -1.23 17.14
C LEU A 355 18.81 -1.25 18.44
N ASN A 356 19.48 -0.92 19.55
CA ASN A 356 18.82 -0.63 20.82
C ASN A 356 18.21 0.79 20.84
N ASP A 357 17.64 1.22 21.97
CA ASP A 357 17.03 2.55 22.11
C ASP A 357 18.06 3.69 22.07
N ASP A 358 19.33 3.39 22.35
CA ASP A 358 20.47 4.34 22.28
C ASP A 358 21.07 4.40 20.85
N LEU A 359 20.45 3.75 19.88
CA LEU A 359 20.89 3.61 18.49
C LEU A 359 22.24 2.88 18.33
N GLU A 360 22.56 1.97 19.24
CA GLU A 360 23.74 1.09 19.17
C GLU A 360 23.34 -0.29 18.62
N PRO A 361 24.20 -0.95 17.83
CA PRO A 361 23.93 -2.29 17.32
C PRO A 361 23.74 -3.31 18.45
N VAL A 362 22.71 -4.15 18.36
CA VAL A 362 22.53 -5.25 19.30
C VAL A 362 23.32 -6.49 18.83
N PRO A 363 23.79 -7.34 19.77
CA PRO A 363 24.42 -8.61 19.44
C PRO A 363 23.52 -9.53 18.59
N ALA A 364 24.12 -10.41 17.78
CA ALA A 364 23.39 -11.43 17.04
C ALA A 364 22.51 -12.28 17.98
N GLY A 365 21.29 -12.58 17.56
CA GLY A 365 20.29 -13.31 18.33
C GLY A 365 19.48 -12.44 19.32
N GLN A 366 19.86 -11.18 19.54
CA GLN A 366 19.09 -10.26 20.38
C GLN A 366 18.09 -9.44 19.56
N THR A 367 16.94 -9.16 20.17
CA THR A 367 15.90 -8.31 19.60
C THR A 367 16.25 -6.84 19.75
N GLY A 368 16.05 -6.06 18.68
CA GLY A 368 16.18 -4.61 18.68
C GLY A 368 15.18 -3.96 17.74
N ASN A 369 15.25 -2.63 17.67
CA ASN A 369 14.48 -1.84 16.71
C ASN A 369 15.13 -1.93 15.32
N LEU A 370 14.32 -2.17 14.29
CA LEU A 370 14.80 -2.21 12.91
C LEU A 370 14.85 -0.81 12.31
N PHE A 371 16.01 -0.46 11.77
CA PHE A 371 16.24 0.76 11.01
C PHE A 371 16.71 0.42 9.60
N ILE A 372 16.40 1.30 8.65
CA ILE A 372 16.80 1.18 7.25
C ILE A 372 17.60 2.41 6.85
N GLY A 373 18.73 2.20 6.17
CA GLY A 373 19.51 3.22 5.49
C GLY A 373 19.68 2.83 4.02
N GLY A 374 19.95 3.79 3.14
CA GLY A 374 20.29 3.46 1.77
C GLY A 374 19.65 4.35 0.71
N ALA A 375 19.88 3.95 -0.55
CA ALA A 375 19.45 4.70 -1.72
C ALA A 375 17.92 4.76 -1.91
N GLY A 376 17.20 3.81 -1.30
CA GLY A 376 15.73 3.77 -1.32
C GLY A 376 15.06 4.73 -0.35
N LEU A 377 15.80 5.36 0.58
CA LEU A 377 15.20 6.25 1.56
C LEU A 377 14.53 7.45 0.90
N SER A 378 13.24 7.61 1.19
CA SER A 378 12.44 8.80 0.85
C SER A 378 13.09 10.09 1.39
N PRO A 379 12.95 11.24 0.72
CA PRO A 379 13.27 12.54 1.33
C PRO A 379 12.46 12.83 2.59
N GLY A 380 11.28 12.21 2.74
CA GLY A 380 10.41 12.37 3.89
C GLY A 380 8.93 12.48 3.49
N TYR A 381 8.14 13.01 4.41
CA TYR A 381 6.72 13.23 4.20
C TYR A 381 6.45 14.61 3.58
N TRP A 382 5.56 14.61 2.61
CA TRP A 382 5.19 15.83 1.88
C TRP A 382 4.64 16.90 2.82
N ARG A 383 5.34 18.05 2.87
CA ARG A 383 4.99 19.22 3.71
C ARG A 383 4.79 18.92 5.21
N ASP A 384 5.45 17.88 5.71
CA ASP A 384 5.39 17.50 7.12
C ASP A 384 6.81 17.30 7.68
N PRO A 385 7.54 18.42 7.93
CA PRO A 385 8.92 18.35 8.43
C PRO A 385 9.02 17.76 9.84
N GLU A 386 7.99 17.91 10.68
CA GLU A 386 7.99 17.40 12.04
C GLU A 386 7.93 15.85 12.03
N LYS A 387 6.98 15.27 11.29
CA LYS A 387 6.93 13.82 11.15
C LYS A 387 8.13 13.26 10.38
N THR A 388 8.66 14.03 9.43
CA THR A 388 9.90 13.66 8.73
C THR A 388 11.06 13.56 9.71
N ALA A 389 11.30 14.56 10.53
CA ALA A 389 12.37 14.57 11.52
C ALA A 389 12.20 13.46 12.59
N ALA A 390 10.95 13.14 12.96
CA ALA A 390 10.67 12.07 13.92
C ALA A 390 10.93 10.66 13.38
N ALA A 391 10.76 10.46 12.05
CA ALA A 391 10.89 9.15 11.41
C ALA A 391 12.26 8.93 10.76
N PHE A 392 12.87 9.98 10.20
CA PHE A 392 14.16 9.92 9.52
C PHE A 392 15.22 10.60 10.38
N LEU A 393 15.97 9.80 11.14
CA LEU A 393 16.97 10.26 12.09
C LEU A 393 18.33 10.44 11.40
N ALA A 394 19.16 11.32 11.94
CA ALA A 394 20.56 11.37 11.55
C ALA A 394 21.25 10.03 11.92
N ASP A 395 22.09 9.51 11.04
CA ASP A 395 22.86 8.30 11.37
C ASP A 395 23.96 8.63 12.41
N PRO A 396 23.87 8.08 13.64
CA PRO A 396 24.83 8.41 14.68
C PRO A 396 26.27 8.00 14.35
N ARG A 397 26.45 7.04 13.45
CA ARG A 397 27.76 6.56 13.02
C ARG A 397 28.55 7.61 12.22
N ASN A 398 27.88 8.63 11.64
CA ASN A 398 28.54 9.70 10.90
C ASN A 398 29.20 10.75 11.80
N SER A 399 28.75 10.90 13.05
CA SER A 399 29.36 11.82 14.02
C SER A 399 30.71 11.36 14.57
N ALA A 400 31.03 10.07 14.41
CA ALA A 400 32.28 9.46 14.88
C ALA A 400 33.39 9.41 13.80
N THR A 401 33.12 9.86 12.58
CA THR A 401 34.07 9.79 11.45
C THR A 401 34.85 11.11 11.35
N PRO A 402 36.22 11.11 11.43
CA PRO A 402 37.00 12.33 11.23
C PRO A 402 36.75 12.95 9.85
N GLU A 403 36.62 14.25 9.75
CA GLU A 403 36.57 14.99 8.49
C GLU A 403 37.76 14.61 7.60
N GLY A 404 37.49 14.03 6.41
CA GLY A 404 38.50 13.70 5.41
C GLY A 404 38.84 12.24 5.21
N SER A 405 38.19 11.29 5.90
CA SER A 405 38.36 9.87 5.58
C SER A 405 37.55 9.47 4.34
N GLU A 406 38.21 8.93 3.31
CA GLU A 406 37.58 8.33 2.12
C GLU A 406 36.77 7.05 2.42
N THR A 407 36.46 6.76 3.66
CA THR A 407 35.61 5.63 4.03
C THR A 407 34.20 5.90 3.53
N SER A 408 33.79 5.11 2.56
CA SER A 408 32.48 4.96 1.92
C SER A 408 31.42 5.89 2.50
N LYS A 409 30.83 6.78 1.66
CA LYS A 409 29.69 7.65 2.02
C LYS A 409 28.61 6.81 2.68
N ARG A 410 28.63 6.74 4.02
CA ARG A 410 27.54 6.16 4.81
C ARG A 410 26.30 7.01 4.60
N ASN A 411 25.15 6.38 4.71
CA ASN A 411 23.88 7.09 4.62
C ASN A 411 23.82 8.20 5.68
N GLU A 412 23.39 9.40 5.27
CA GLU A 412 23.27 10.53 6.19
C GLU A 412 22.13 10.34 7.17
N ARG A 413 21.14 9.50 6.82
CA ARG A 413 19.93 9.28 7.59
C ARG A 413 19.55 7.81 7.69
N LEU A 414 18.81 7.48 8.76
CA LEU A 414 18.18 6.19 9.00
C LEU A 414 16.68 6.39 9.15
N TYR A 415 15.89 5.53 8.53
CA TYR A 415 14.45 5.46 8.75
C TYR A 415 14.13 4.50 9.91
N ARG A 416 13.40 5.01 10.91
CA ARG A 416 12.87 4.21 12.01
C ARG A 416 11.60 3.51 11.57
N THR A 417 11.64 2.18 11.37
CA THR A 417 10.51 1.42 10.83
C THR A 417 9.35 1.24 11.81
N GLY A 418 9.64 1.26 13.12
CA GLY A 418 8.72 0.84 14.17
C GLY A 418 8.56 -0.69 14.26
N ASP A 419 9.34 -1.44 13.50
CA ASP A 419 9.39 -2.90 13.54
C ASP A 419 10.48 -3.38 14.50
N LEU A 420 10.22 -4.53 15.16
CA LEU A 420 11.20 -5.28 15.95
C LEU A 420 11.77 -6.42 15.12
N ALA A 421 13.06 -6.60 15.21
CA ALA A 421 13.78 -7.65 14.50
C ALA A 421 14.94 -8.20 15.34
N TRP A 422 15.47 -9.33 14.92
CA TRP A 422 16.77 -9.85 15.35
C TRP A 422 17.56 -10.31 14.14
N GLN A 423 18.86 -10.39 14.27
CA GLN A 423 19.77 -10.80 13.20
C GLN A 423 20.57 -12.02 13.67
N ASP A 424 20.72 -13.03 12.80
CA ASP A 424 21.57 -14.18 13.09
C ASP A 424 23.05 -13.89 12.81
N GLU A 425 23.92 -14.85 13.15
CA GLU A 425 25.38 -14.74 12.95
C GLU A 425 25.78 -14.61 11.46
N SER A 426 24.90 -15.03 10.53
CA SER A 426 25.12 -14.89 9.09
C SER A 426 24.72 -13.52 8.55
N GLY A 427 24.13 -12.67 9.38
CA GLY A 427 23.59 -11.36 8.98
C GLY A 427 22.19 -11.42 8.37
N CYS A 428 21.48 -12.54 8.48
CA CYS A 428 20.10 -12.68 8.04
C CYS A 428 19.15 -12.10 9.11
N VAL A 429 18.21 -11.26 8.72
CA VAL A 429 17.30 -10.55 9.60
C VAL A 429 15.93 -11.23 9.65
N TYR A 430 15.37 -11.31 10.86
CA TYR A 430 14.07 -11.91 11.16
C TYR A 430 13.14 -10.87 11.78
N PHE A 431 11.97 -10.71 11.21
CA PHE A 431 10.92 -9.82 11.71
C PHE A 431 10.20 -10.46 12.91
N ILE A 432 10.00 -9.72 13.99
CA ILE A 432 9.29 -10.22 15.18
C ILE A 432 7.87 -9.64 15.27
N GLY A 433 7.72 -8.35 15.05
CA GLY A 433 6.47 -7.64 15.24
C GLY A 433 6.65 -6.13 15.18
N ARG A 434 5.66 -5.40 15.74
CA ARG A 434 5.70 -3.94 15.80
C ARG A 434 5.67 -3.43 17.23
N THR A 435 6.29 -2.26 17.45
CA THR A 435 6.24 -1.53 18.72
C THR A 435 4.98 -0.68 18.88
N ASP A 436 4.28 -0.41 17.77
CA ASP A 436 3.09 0.45 17.71
C ASP A 436 1.79 -0.34 17.44
N THR A 437 0.68 0.39 17.25
CA THR A 437 -0.64 -0.18 16.96
C THR A 437 -0.94 -0.36 15.47
N GLN A 438 0.04 -0.11 14.62
CA GLN A 438 -0.12 -0.29 13.18
C GLN A 438 -0.22 -1.76 12.81
N ILE A 439 -1.12 -2.08 11.89
CA ILE A 439 -1.24 -3.42 11.34
C ILE A 439 -1.08 -3.41 9.81
N LYS A 440 -0.69 -4.55 9.27
CA LYS A 440 -0.75 -4.81 7.83
C LYS A 440 -1.83 -5.88 7.60
N SER A 441 -2.87 -5.55 6.86
CA SER A 441 -4.00 -6.44 6.61
C SER A 441 -4.42 -6.39 5.15
N ARG A 442 -4.35 -7.50 4.45
CA ARG A 442 -4.66 -7.64 3.02
C ARG A 442 -3.85 -6.66 2.14
N GLY A 443 -2.60 -6.41 2.53
CA GLY A 443 -1.71 -5.46 1.88
C GLY A 443 -1.88 -4.00 2.34
N TYR A 444 -2.96 -3.67 3.04
CA TYR A 444 -3.18 -2.32 3.55
C TYR A 444 -2.40 -2.08 4.83
N ARG A 445 -1.67 -0.96 4.86
CA ARG A 445 -1.07 -0.43 6.08
C ARG A 445 -2.15 0.37 6.82
N ILE A 446 -2.57 -0.09 7.98
CA ILE A 446 -3.68 0.47 8.75
C ILE A 446 -3.18 0.97 10.10
N GLU A 447 -3.34 2.25 10.33
CA GLU A 447 -3.18 2.86 11.64
C GLU A 447 -4.50 2.73 12.40
N LEU A 448 -4.53 1.95 13.47
CA LEU A 448 -5.77 1.81 14.26
C LEU A 448 -6.20 3.15 14.86
N GLY A 449 -5.25 4.06 15.13
CA GLY A 449 -5.53 5.41 15.58
C GLY A 449 -6.29 6.27 14.56
N GLU A 450 -6.19 6.01 13.24
CA GLU A 450 -6.99 6.71 12.23
C GLU A 450 -8.47 6.36 12.37
N ILE A 451 -8.78 5.10 12.67
CA ILE A 451 -10.15 4.64 12.89
C ILE A 451 -10.70 5.22 14.20
N GLU A 452 -9.88 5.24 15.26
CA GLU A 452 -10.25 5.87 16.55
C GLU A 452 -10.52 7.37 16.37
N ALA A 453 -9.68 8.09 15.65
CA ALA A 453 -9.88 9.51 15.37
C ALA A 453 -11.18 9.77 14.61
N ALA A 454 -11.52 8.90 13.63
CA ALA A 454 -12.78 8.98 12.92
C ALA A 454 -13.99 8.69 13.81
N LEU A 455 -13.90 7.70 14.72
CA LEU A 455 -14.96 7.41 15.69
C LEU A 455 -15.14 8.53 16.72
N ASN A 456 -14.06 9.13 17.18
CA ASN A 456 -14.09 10.22 18.15
C ASN A 456 -14.75 11.50 17.60
N SER A 457 -14.93 11.63 16.29
CA SER A 457 -15.74 12.70 15.68
C SER A 457 -17.25 12.45 15.80
N CYS A 458 -17.68 11.28 16.27
CA CYS A 458 -19.08 10.96 16.50
C CYS A 458 -19.52 11.51 17.87
N GLU A 459 -20.34 12.57 17.88
CA GLU A 459 -20.82 13.23 19.10
C GLU A 459 -21.57 12.29 20.07
N ALA A 460 -22.13 11.19 19.56
CA ALA A 460 -22.85 10.20 20.36
C ALA A 460 -21.95 9.27 21.16
N LEU A 461 -20.64 9.27 20.93
CA LEU A 461 -19.66 8.48 21.67
C LEU A 461 -18.99 9.30 22.78
N GLU A 462 -18.80 8.67 23.93
CA GLU A 462 -17.99 9.19 25.03
C GLU A 462 -16.53 8.77 24.83
N GLU A 463 -16.29 7.48 24.57
CA GLU A 463 -14.96 6.91 24.41
C GLU A 463 -15.00 5.71 23.43
N CYS A 464 -13.92 5.49 22.71
CA CYS A 464 -13.74 4.28 21.93
C CYS A 464 -12.27 3.80 21.93
N ALA A 465 -12.09 2.52 21.64
CA ALA A 465 -10.78 1.93 21.39
C ALA A 465 -10.86 0.91 20.26
N VAL A 466 -9.92 1.00 19.33
CA VAL A 466 -9.81 0.08 18.19
C VAL A 466 -8.59 -0.83 18.40
N ILE A 467 -8.82 -2.12 18.27
CA ILE A 467 -7.78 -3.14 18.40
C ILE A 467 -7.82 -4.08 17.19
N ALA A 468 -6.76 -4.82 17.00
CA ALA A 468 -6.69 -5.87 16.01
C ALA A 468 -6.34 -7.21 16.66
N ILE A 469 -7.04 -8.26 16.25
CA ILE A 469 -6.79 -9.64 16.67
C ILE A 469 -6.51 -10.50 15.44
N GLN A 470 -5.71 -11.56 15.60
CA GLN A 470 -5.48 -12.50 14.51
C GLN A 470 -6.72 -13.39 14.32
N ALA A 471 -7.24 -13.43 13.11
CA ALA A 471 -8.36 -14.31 12.77
C ALA A 471 -7.87 -15.74 12.50
N GLU A 472 -8.35 -16.72 13.26
CA GLU A 472 -7.92 -18.14 13.14
C GLU A 472 -8.24 -18.71 11.74
N ASN A 473 -9.34 -18.31 11.12
CA ASN A 473 -9.86 -18.94 9.90
C ASN A 473 -9.32 -18.39 8.59
N PHE A 474 -8.86 -17.14 8.51
CA PHE A 474 -8.48 -16.48 7.25
C PHE A 474 -7.04 -15.97 7.19
N GLY A 475 -6.26 -16.12 8.28
CA GLY A 475 -4.86 -15.67 8.32
C GLY A 475 -4.75 -14.18 7.99
N GLY A 476 -5.12 -13.32 8.91
CA GLY A 476 -5.08 -11.88 8.75
C GLY A 476 -5.57 -11.21 10.03
N TRP A 477 -5.53 -9.87 10.05
CA TRP A 477 -6.01 -9.09 11.16
C TRP A 477 -7.50 -8.83 11.06
N MET A 478 -8.22 -9.02 12.17
CA MET A 478 -9.61 -8.61 12.36
C MET A 478 -9.61 -7.33 13.18
N ILE A 479 -10.16 -6.26 12.64
CA ILE A 479 -10.32 -4.98 13.32
C ILE A 479 -11.55 -5.06 14.20
N CYS A 480 -11.39 -4.76 15.49
CA CYS A 480 -12.43 -4.78 16.51
C CYS A 480 -12.53 -3.41 17.18
N CYS A 481 -13.74 -2.99 17.54
CA CYS A 481 -14.01 -1.72 18.21
C CYS A 481 -14.76 -1.95 19.53
N ALA A 482 -14.19 -1.46 20.61
CA ALA A 482 -14.86 -1.27 21.90
C ALA A 482 -15.30 0.19 22.02
N TYR A 483 -16.54 0.45 22.47
CA TYR A 483 -17.07 1.81 22.55
C TYR A 483 -17.98 2.03 23.76
N VAL A 484 -18.02 3.26 24.23
CA VAL A 484 -18.88 3.76 25.31
C VAL A 484 -19.80 4.82 24.70
N PRO A 485 -21.13 4.64 24.67
CA PRO A 485 -22.07 5.68 24.28
C PRO A 485 -22.12 6.79 25.32
N ARG A 486 -22.41 8.02 24.91
CA ARG A 486 -22.79 9.07 25.85
C ARG A 486 -24.13 8.76 26.49
N ASP A 487 -24.34 9.26 27.71
CA ASP A 487 -25.60 9.11 28.43
C ASP A 487 -26.79 9.60 27.60
N GLY A 488 -27.81 8.74 27.49
CA GLY A 488 -29.02 9.01 26.70
C GLY A 488 -28.86 8.88 25.17
N ALA A 489 -27.67 8.59 24.66
CA ALA A 489 -27.45 8.39 23.23
C ALA A 489 -27.84 6.97 22.80
N ASN A 490 -28.70 6.87 21.79
CA ASN A 490 -29.03 5.58 21.17
C ASN A 490 -28.02 5.26 20.05
N VAL A 491 -26.93 4.61 20.43
CA VAL A 491 -25.83 4.24 19.52
C VAL A 491 -25.97 2.77 19.11
N THR A 492 -26.01 2.52 17.82
CA THR A 492 -25.99 1.16 17.26
C THR A 492 -24.72 0.93 16.44
N GLN A 493 -24.29 -0.32 16.34
CA GLN A 493 -23.21 -0.71 15.45
C GLN A 493 -23.43 -0.20 14.00
N ALA A 494 -24.66 -0.28 13.49
CA ALA A 494 -25.00 0.18 12.15
C ALA A 494 -24.86 1.70 12.00
N SER A 495 -25.16 2.48 13.05
CA SER A 495 -24.97 3.94 13.02
C SER A 495 -23.48 4.32 13.04
N LEU A 496 -22.66 3.65 13.86
CA LEU A 496 -21.20 3.86 13.90
C LEU A 496 -20.54 3.46 12.59
N ARG A 497 -20.95 2.32 12.03
CA ARG A 497 -20.44 1.86 10.74
C ARG A 497 -20.73 2.86 9.63
N ARG A 498 -21.97 3.36 9.53
CA ARG A 498 -22.35 4.40 8.55
C ARG A 498 -21.61 5.72 8.75
N HIS A 499 -21.26 6.07 9.99
CA HIS A 499 -20.42 7.22 10.28
C HIS A 499 -19.01 7.01 9.73
N LEU A 500 -18.39 5.85 10.01
CA LEU A 500 -17.06 5.52 9.52
C LEU A 500 -16.97 5.40 7.99
N GLU A 501 -17.98 4.83 7.34
CA GLU A 501 -18.03 4.68 5.87
C GLU A 501 -17.88 6.00 5.12
N LYS A 502 -18.19 7.12 5.77
CA LYS A 502 -18.00 8.47 5.21
C LYS A 502 -16.57 9.02 5.40
N LEU A 503 -15.79 8.45 6.30
CA LEU A 503 -14.52 9.02 6.77
C LEU A 503 -13.29 8.17 6.45
N VAL A 504 -13.45 6.84 6.42
CA VAL A 504 -12.35 5.88 6.21
C VAL A 504 -12.73 4.86 5.13
N PRO A 505 -11.73 4.30 4.42
CA PRO A 505 -11.98 3.26 3.43
C PRO A 505 -12.60 1.99 4.03
N GLY A 506 -13.32 1.22 3.22
CA GLY A 506 -14.04 0.03 3.66
C GLY A 506 -13.16 -1.05 4.32
N TYR A 507 -11.88 -1.16 3.95
CA TYR A 507 -10.93 -2.10 4.56
C TYR A 507 -10.51 -1.74 5.99
N MET A 508 -10.80 -0.52 6.45
CA MET A 508 -10.56 -0.05 7.83
C MET A 508 -11.76 -0.25 8.74
N LEU A 509 -12.92 -0.64 8.23
CA LEU A 509 -14.13 -0.77 9.03
C LEU A 509 -14.01 -1.94 10.02
N PRO A 510 -14.28 -1.73 11.33
CA PRO A 510 -14.33 -2.81 12.29
C PRO A 510 -15.39 -3.84 11.93
N VAL A 511 -15.04 -5.12 12.08
CA VAL A 511 -15.95 -6.26 11.84
C VAL A 511 -16.56 -6.80 13.12
N ARG A 512 -16.00 -6.45 14.28
CA ARG A 512 -16.53 -6.78 15.60
C ARG A 512 -16.67 -5.54 16.45
N TRP A 513 -17.76 -5.47 17.21
CA TRP A 513 -18.11 -4.33 18.03
C TRP A 513 -18.54 -4.82 19.41
N MET A 514 -18.07 -4.14 20.46
CA MET A 514 -18.50 -4.37 21.83
C MET A 514 -18.82 -3.03 22.51
N GLN A 515 -20.00 -2.95 23.09
CA GLN A 515 -20.39 -1.83 23.92
C GLN A 515 -19.99 -2.08 25.37
N TYR A 516 -19.42 -1.06 26.00
CA TYR A 516 -19.01 -1.07 27.39
C TYR A 516 -19.71 0.07 28.14
N PRO A 517 -20.01 -0.10 29.46
CA PRO A 517 -20.38 1.01 30.31
C PRO A 517 -19.18 1.95 30.55
N THR A 518 -17.96 1.40 30.65
CA THR A 518 -16.67 2.09 30.73
C THR A 518 -15.60 1.19 30.15
N LEU A 519 -14.63 1.75 29.39
CA LEU A 519 -13.52 0.94 28.85
C LEU A 519 -12.59 0.48 29.99
N PRO A 520 -12.05 -0.74 29.92
CA PRO A 520 -11.06 -1.19 30.89
C PRO A 520 -9.80 -0.30 30.83
N LYS A 521 -9.32 0.12 31.99
CA LYS A 521 -8.13 0.96 32.13
C LYS A 521 -7.01 0.19 32.82
N ASN A 522 -5.77 0.45 32.43
CA ASN A 522 -4.59 -0.04 33.11
C ASN A 522 -4.28 0.81 34.37
N ALA A 523 -3.25 0.44 35.11
CA ALA A 523 -2.83 1.14 36.32
C ALA A 523 -2.50 2.63 36.12
N ASN A 524 -2.19 3.04 34.90
CA ASN A 524 -1.89 4.42 34.53
C ASN A 524 -3.11 5.20 34.01
N GLY A 525 -4.33 4.63 34.11
CA GLY A 525 -5.56 5.24 33.63
C GLY A 525 -5.74 5.22 32.10
N LYS A 526 -4.84 4.59 31.35
CA LYS A 526 -4.96 4.41 29.89
C LYS A 526 -5.80 3.18 29.57
N VAL A 527 -6.45 3.16 28.40
CA VAL A 527 -7.21 1.99 27.91
C VAL A 527 -6.31 0.74 27.90
N ASP A 528 -6.78 -0.31 28.58
CA ASP A 528 -6.11 -1.61 28.64
C ASP A 528 -6.40 -2.43 27.37
N ARG A 529 -5.63 -2.17 26.31
CA ARG A 529 -5.78 -2.85 25.01
C ARG A 529 -5.53 -4.37 25.08
N PRO A 530 -4.55 -4.88 25.85
CA PRO A 530 -4.40 -6.33 26.09
C PRO A 530 -5.67 -6.97 26.61
N ARG A 531 -6.26 -6.40 27.67
CA ARG A 531 -7.52 -6.91 28.24
C ARG A 531 -8.69 -6.87 27.25
N LEU A 532 -8.79 -5.83 26.41
CA LEU A 532 -9.78 -5.77 25.34
C LEU A 532 -9.57 -6.88 24.31
N LYS A 533 -8.32 -7.18 23.92
CA LYS A 533 -8.01 -8.30 23.02
C LYS A 533 -8.52 -9.63 23.58
N ASP A 534 -8.25 -9.89 24.88
CA ASP A 534 -8.72 -11.12 25.54
C ASP A 534 -10.26 -11.23 25.54
N CYS A 535 -10.98 -10.12 25.76
CA CYS A 535 -12.44 -10.09 25.70
C CYS A 535 -12.97 -10.44 24.31
N PHE A 536 -12.37 -9.87 23.24
CA PHE A 536 -12.77 -10.18 21.88
C PHE A 536 -12.44 -11.63 21.47
N PHE A 537 -11.31 -12.17 21.91
CA PHE A 537 -10.96 -13.59 21.72
C PHE A 537 -11.91 -14.53 22.45
N ALA A 538 -12.29 -14.21 23.69
CA ALA A 538 -13.23 -15.01 24.46
C ALA A 538 -14.61 -15.04 23.79
N ALA A 539 -15.08 -13.93 23.24
CA ALA A 539 -16.33 -13.83 22.51
C ALA A 539 -16.30 -14.61 21.16
N GLU A 540 -15.14 -14.77 20.54
CA GLU A 540 -15.01 -15.58 19.31
C GLU A 540 -15.15 -17.08 19.56
N ARG A 541 -14.82 -17.55 20.76
CA ARG A 541 -14.88 -18.97 21.17
C ARG A 541 -16.25 -19.42 21.65
N GLN A 542 -17.19 -18.50 21.90
CA GLN A 542 -18.56 -18.87 22.26
C GLN A 542 -19.39 -19.10 20.99
N PRO A 543 -19.95 -20.31 20.74
CA PRO A 543 -20.85 -20.52 19.63
C PRO A 543 -22.10 -19.66 19.84
N THR A 544 -22.50 -18.93 18.79
CA THR A 544 -23.76 -18.18 18.74
C THR A 544 -24.93 -19.13 18.90
N ASN A 545 -25.43 -19.32 20.14
CA ASN A 545 -26.71 -19.95 20.39
C ASN A 545 -27.82 -18.96 19.98
N PHE A 546 -28.35 -19.14 18.79
CA PHE A 546 -29.66 -18.59 18.44
C PHE A 546 -30.71 -19.30 19.29
N GLN A 547 -31.05 -18.73 20.46
CA GLN A 547 -32.32 -19.09 21.14
C GLN A 547 -33.36 -18.06 20.72
N SER A 548 -34.35 -18.59 19.99
CA SER A 548 -35.65 -17.93 19.78
C SER A 548 -36.36 -17.82 21.13
N ASP A 549 -36.48 -16.65 21.67
CA ASP A 549 -37.28 -16.38 22.86
C ASP A 549 -38.79 -16.52 22.52
N SER A 550 -39.37 -17.60 23.00
CA SER A 550 -40.80 -17.68 23.29
C SER A 550 -40.97 -18.38 24.65
N SER A 551 -41.11 -17.59 25.72
CA SER A 551 -42.07 -17.85 26.81
C SER A 551 -41.80 -16.97 28.02
N THR A 552 -42.86 -16.33 28.43
CA THR A 552 -43.12 -15.59 29.66
C THR A 552 -42.94 -16.41 30.93
N SER A 553 -42.28 -15.88 31.97
CA SER A 553 -42.67 -16.01 33.39
C SER A 553 -41.79 -15.12 34.30
N SER A 554 -42.45 -14.54 35.30
CA SER A 554 -42.01 -13.48 36.22
C SER A 554 -41.12 -13.98 37.39
N PRO A 555 -40.60 -13.09 38.23
CA PRO A 555 -39.33 -13.29 38.93
C PRO A 555 -39.43 -13.62 40.43
N SER A 556 -38.31 -14.06 41.00
CA SER A 556 -38.03 -13.95 42.44
C SER A 556 -36.55 -13.64 42.66
N PRO A 557 -36.20 -12.84 43.65
CA PRO A 557 -34.88 -12.24 43.78
C PRO A 557 -33.95 -13.00 44.71
N SER A 558 -32.68 -13.09 44.38
CA SER A 558 -31.62 -13.32 45.37
C SER A 558 -30.31 -12.66 44.89
N SER A 559 -29.77 -11.88 45.78
CA SER A 559 -28.53 -11.14 45.79
C SER A 559 -27.29 -11.96 45.41
N ASN A 560 -26.45 -11.41 44.49
CA ASN A 560 -24.99 -11.42 44.69
C ASN A 560 -24.35 -10.43 43.67
N GLU A 561 -23.52 -9.58 44.21
CA GLU A 561 -22.69 -8.63 43.50
C GLU A 561 -21.68 -9.36 42.60
N GLN A 562 -21.84 -9.24 41.28
CA GLN A 562 -20.79 -9.55 40.34
C GLN A 562 -20.72 -8.40 39.31
N SER A 563 -19.49 -7.96 39.04
CA SER A 563 -19.15 -6.93 38.05
C SER A 563 -19.81 -7.20 36.69
N PRO A 564 -20.33 -6.20 35.98
CA PRO A 564 -21.07 -6.42 34.75
C PRO A 564 -20.16 -6.89 33.61
N GLU A 565 -20.51 -8.02 33.04
CA GLU A 565 -19.94 -8.52 31.79
C GLU A 565 -20.44 -7.72 30.55
N PRO A 566 -19.63 -7.58 29.50
CA PRO A 566 -20.00 -6.85 28.30
C PRO A 566 -21.03 -7.60 27.45
N ARG A 567 -21.96 -6.88 26.83
CA ARG A 567 -22.91 -7.45 25.87
C ARG A 567 -22.31 -7.43 24.46
N VAL A 568 -22.26 -8.61 23.85
CA VAL A 568 -21.93 -8.77 22.42
C VAL A 568 -23.19 -8.59 21.60
N ILE A 569 -23.15 -7.66 20.67
CA ILE A 569 -24.22 -7.45 19.70
C ILE A 569 -23.70 -7.90 18.32
N SER A 570 -24.32 -8.89 17.74
CA SER A 570 -24.03 -9.45 16.41
C SER A 570 -24.53 -8.55 15.27
#